data_d3cfdc60b4e4e847ded6c9d501e0a3e8
#
_entry.id   d3cfdc60b4e4e847ded6c9d501e0a3e8
#
_cell.length_a   1.000
_cell.length_b   1.000
_cell.length_c   1.000
_cell.angle_alpha   90.00
_cell.angle_beta   90.00
_cell.angle_gamma   90.00
#
_symmetry.space_group_name_H-M   'P 1'
#
loop_
_entity.id
_entity.type
_entity.pdbx_description
1 polymer ?
#
loop_
_entity_poly.entity_id
_entity_poly.type
_entity_poly.pdbx_seq_one_letter_code
_entity_poly.pdbx_strand_id
1 'polypeptide(L)'
;MSSPLQPQTATAKSKKSLRVLYADDMRELRQLLEVVLGRDGHRVESVSDGNLAYELLQANPAAYDVVITDHHMVKVSGLELVARLRAMNYPGRIIVFSSELSEEVDAHYRQLKVDHIMPKPVFPTDLRALFATL
;
A
#
# COMPACT_ATOMS: atom_id res chain seq x y z
N MET A 1 15.15 34.12 -15.20
CA MET A 1 14.81 33.64 -14.89
C MET A 1 14.65 32.97 -14.38
N SER A 2 14.66 32.91 -14.21
CA SER A 2 14.30 32.15 -13.58
C SER A 2 14.15 31.58 -13.00
N SER A 3 14.19 31.61 -12.82
CA SER A 3 13.89 30.93 -12.20
C SER A 3 13.71 30.35 -11.57
N PRO A 4 13.90 30.65 -11.35
CA PRO A 4 13.58 29.93 -10.63
C PRO A 4 13.27 29.20 -10.15
N LEU A 5 13.23 29.28 -10.12
CA LEU A 5 12.71 28.54 -9.65
C LEU A 5 12.61 27.79 -9.29
N GLN A 6 12.82 27.74 -9.34
CA GLN A 6 12.57 26.96 -9.05
C GLN A 6 12.55 26.23 -8.35
N PRO A 7 12.80 26.51 -8.18
CA PRO A 7 12.61 25.61 -7.55
C PRO A 7 12.21 24.96 -7.04
N GLN A 8 12.07 24.97 -7.02
CA GLN A 8 11.45 24.34 -6.66
C GLN A 8 11.10 23.51 -6.61
N THR A 9 11.28 23.62 -6.88
CA THR A 9 10.80 22.84 -6.93
C THR A 9 10.72 21.93 -6.67
N ALA A 10 11.14 22.13 -6.68
CA ALA A 10 10.93 21.31 -6.43
C ALA A 10 10.66 20.54 -5.86
N THR A 11 10.66 20.67 -5.66
CA THR A 11 10.24 20.02 -5.23
C THR A 11 9.56 19.44 -5.03
N ALA A 12 9.49 19.74 -4.97
CA ALA A 12 8.67 19.29 -4.97
C ALA A 12 8.34 18.57 -5.11
N LYS A 13 8.49 18.72 -5.27
CA LYS A 13 8.21 18.06 -5.66
C LYS A 13 8.22 16.99 -6.25
N SER A 14 8.42 17.26 -6.54
CA SER A 14 8.89 15.99 -7.02
C SER A 14 8.18 14.77 -6.43
N LYS A 15 7.29 14.99 -5.57
CA LYS A 15 6.52 13.92 -4.98
C LYS A 15 5.51 13.41 -5.97
N LYS A 16 5.56 12.13 -6.23
CA LYS A 16 4.56 11.48 -7.05
C LYS A 16 3.25 11.39 -6.29
N SER A 17 2.15 11.61 -6.98
CA SER A 17 0.84 11.27 -6.46
C SER A 17 0.56 9.82 -6.82
N LEU A 18 0.54 8.96 -5.83
CA LEU A 18 0.35 7.53 -6.02
C LEU A 18 -1.11 7.15 -5.80
N ARG A 19 -1.58 6.19 -6.59
CA ARG A 19 -2.92 5.63 -6.43
C ARG A 19 -2.77 4.36 -5.61
N VAL A 20 -3.42 4.33 -4.47
CA VAL A 20 -3.24 3.29 -3.46
C VAL A 20 -4.55 2.56 -3.24
N LEU A 21 -4.49 1.24 -3.28
CA LEU A 21 -5.59 0.39 -2.83
C LEU A 21 -5.20 -0.23 -1.49
N TYR A 22 -6.03 -0.05 -0.48
CA TYR A 22 -5.76 -0.53 0.86
C TYR A 22 -6.86 -1.49 1.33
N ALA A 23 -6.48 -2.71 1.68
CA ALA A 23 -7.39 -3.73 2.17
C ALA A 23 -7.14 -3.97 3.66
N ASP A 24 -8.15 -3.70 4.48
CA ASP A 24 -8.09 -3.89 5.94
C ASP A 24 -9.51 -3.95 6.46
N ASP A 25 -9.82 -4.91 7.34
CA ASP A 25 -11.16 -5.02 7.91
C ASP A 25 -11.42 -4.01 9.02
N MET A 26 -10.40 -3.30 9.51
CA MET A 26 -10.56 -2.27 10.55
C MET A 26 -10.86 -0.91 9.93
N ARG A 27 -12.09 -0.46 10.11
CA ARG A 27 -12.55 0.79 9.55
C ARG A 27 -11.70 1.99 9.98
N GLU A 28 -11.30 2.01 11.25
CA GLU A 28 -10.51 3.13 11.80
C GLU A 28 -9.17 3.25 11.12
N LEU A 29 -8.52 2.13 10.81
CA LEU A 29 -7.25 2.14 10.10
C LEU A 29 -7.43 2.59 8.65
N ARG A 30 -8.53 2.16 8.00
CA ARG A 30 -8.79 2.62 6.64
C ARG A 30 -8.94 4.14 6.60
N GLN A 31 -9.71 4.69 7.55
CA GLN A 31 -9.91 6.14 7.62
C GLN A 31 -8.60 6.88 7.91
N LEU A 32 -7.79 6.33 8.80
CA LEU A 32 -6.50 6.95 9.14
C LEU A 32 -5.58 7.02 7.92
N LEU A 33 -5.46 5.94 7.17
CA LEU A 33 -4.61 5.94 5.99
C LEU A 33 -5.11 6.90 4.91
N GLU A 34 -6.43 6.97 4.73
CA GLU A 34 -6.98 7.93 3.78
C GLU A 34 -6.59 9.36 4.13
N VAL A 35 -6.62 9.69 5.42
CA VAL A 35 -6.24 11.03 5.86
C VAL A 35 -4.73 11.25 5.73
N VAL A 36 -3.94 10.32 6.24
CA VAL A 36 -2.48 10.48 6.30
C VAL A 36 -1.89 10.57 4.89
N LEU A 37 -2.21 9.63 4.02
CA LEU A 37 -1.67 9.61 2.67
C LEU A 37 -2.33 10.67 1.79
N GLY A 38 -3.60 10.98 2.04
CA GLY A 38 -4.30 12.03 1.31
C GLY A 38 -3.68 13.39 1.52
N ARG A 39 -3.18 13.67 2.72
CA ARG A 39 -2.48 14.92 3.01
C ARG A 39 -1.20 15.09 2.21
N ASP A 40 -0.56 13.98 1.88
CA ASP A 40 0.65 14.01 1.06
C ASP A 40 0.34 13.94 -0.44
N GLY A 41 -0.92 14.04 -0.81
CA GLY A 41 -1.33 14.12 -2.20
C GLY A 41 -1.61 12.78 -2.87
N HIS A 42 -1.57 11.68 -2.13
CA HIS A 42 -1.88 10.37 -2.69
C HIS A 42 -3.39 10.12 -2.70
N ARG A 43 -3.84 9.28 -3.62
CA ARG A 43 -5.24 8.87 -3.69
C ARG A 43 -5.37 7.48 -3.09
N VAL A 44 -6.18 7.36 -2.05
CA VAL A 44 -6.37 6.08 -1.36
C VAL A 44 -7.80 5.63 -1.54
N GLU A 45 -7.96 4.45 -2.09
CA GLU A 45 -9.22 3.73 -2.08
C GLU A 45 -9.06 2.57 -1.12
N SER A 46 -9.93 2.46 -0.12
CA SER A 46 -9.84 1.39 0.85
C SER A 46 -11.04 0.47 0.77
N VAL A 47 -10.79 -0.80 1.05
CA VAL A 47 -11.81 -1.85 1.03
C VAL A 47 -11.69 -2.69 2.30
N SER A 48 -12.79 -3.34 2.67
CA SER A 48 -12.88 -4.04 3.94
C SER A 48 -12.36 -5.48 3.90
N ASP A 49 -12.08 -6.02 2.72
CA ASP A 49 -11.56 -7.40 2.63
C ASP A 49 -10.79 -7.63 1.34
N GLY A 50 -10.07 -8.75 1.31
CA GLY A 50 -9.21 -9.10 0.19
C GLY A 50 -9.95 -9.47 -1.09
N ASN A 51 -11.19 -9.98 -0.98
CA ASN A 51 -11.97 -10.29 -2.18
C ASN A 51 -12.31 -9.03 -2.96
N LEU A 52 -12.74 -7.98 -2.24
CA LEU A 52 -13.04 -6.71 -2.88
C LEU A 52 -11.80 -6.12 -3.54
N ALA A 53 -10.67 -6.19 -2.86
CA ALA A 53 -9.40 -5.72 -3.43
C ALA A 53 -9.06 -6.49 -4.71
N TYR A 54 -9.19 -7.81 -4.66
CA TYR A 54 -8.86 -8.65 -5.80
C TYR A 54 -9.77 -8.35 -6.99
N GLU A 55 -11.06 -8.18 -6.75
CA GLU A 55 -12.02 -7.85 -7.82
C GLU A 55 -11.66 -6.54 -8.51
N LEU A 56 -11.30 -5.52 -7.73
CA LEU A 56 -10.90 -4.24 -8.31
C LEU A 56 -9.64 -4.36 -9.14
N LEU A 57 -8.67 -5.12 -8.67
CA LEU A 57 -7.40 -5.31 -9.37
C LEU A 57 -7.55 -6.17 -10.61
N GLN A 58 -8.45 -7.16 -10.59
CA GLN A 58 -8.74 -7.94 -11.79
C GLN A 58 -9.39 -7.08 -12.87
N ALA A 59 -10.29 -6.19 -12.45
CA ALA A 59 -10.99 -5.31 -13.40
C ALA A 59 -10.02 -4.34 -14.07
N ASN A 60 -9.05 -3.82 -13.32
CA ASN A 60 -8.07 -2.89 -13.87
C ASN A 60 -6.77 -2.91 -13.05
N PRO A 61 -5.83 -3.79 -13.39
CA PRO A 61 -4.56 -3.89 -12.64
C PRO A 61 -3.73 -2.61 -12.69
N ALA A 62 -3.90 -1.80 -13.72
CA ALA A 62 -3.14 -0.56 -13.87
C ALA A 62 -3.73 0.62 -13.09
N ALA A 63 -4.88 0.43 -12.43
CA ALA A 63 -5.54 1.52 -11.71
C ALA A 63 -4.82 1.93 -10.44
N TYR A 64 -3.98 1.06 -9.89
CA TYR A 64 -3.31 1.30 -8.62
C TYR A 64 -1.81 1.11 -8.76
N ASP A 65 -1.06 2.05 -8.18
CA ASP A 65 0.40 2.01 -8.16
C ASP A 65 0.92 1.19 -6.98
N VAL A 66 0.14 1.15 -5.90
CA VAL A 66 0.52 0.48 -4.65
C VAL A 66 -0.70 -0.25 -4.10
N VAL A 67 -0.49 -1.48 -3.66
CA VAL A 67 -1.47 -2.22 -2.86
C VAL A 67 -0.92 -2.38 -1.46
N ILE A 68 -1.71 -1.97 -0.46
CA ILE A 68 -1.41 -2.23 0.94
C ILE A 68 -2.46 -3.21 1.43
N THR A 69 -2.02 -4.27 2.08
CA THR A 69 -2.96 -5.23 2.67
C THR A 69 -2.59 -5.53 4.12
N ASP A 70 -3.61 -5.66 4.95
CA ASP A 70 -3.44 -6.25 6.26
C ASP A 70 -3.21 -7.76 6.09
N HIS A 71 -2.45 -8.36 7.00
CA HIS A 71 -2.24 -9.81 6.99
C HIS A 71 -3.48 -10.56 7.44
N HIS A 72 -4.11 -10.13 8.53
CA HIS A 72 -5.29 -10.78 9.07
C HIS A 72 -6.57 -10.14 8.55
N MET A 73 -7.28 -10.83 7.68
CA MET A 73 -8.59 -10.42 7.19
C MET A 73 -9.53 -11.61 7.18
N VAL A 74 -10.82 -11.34 7.27
CA VAL A 74 -11.82 -12.37 7.54
C VAL A 74 -11.93 -13.41 6.43
N LYS A 75 -12.07 -13.00 5.19
CA LYS A 75 -12.35 -13.95 4.09
C LYS A 75 -11.09 -14.38 3.37
N VAL A 76 -10.33 -13.42 2.92
CA VAL A 76 -9.09 -13.65 2.18
C VAL A 76 -7.98 -13.01 2.97
N SER A 77 -7.01 -13.79 3.43
CA SER A 77 -5.89 -13.26 4.18
C SER A 77 -4.99 -12.42 3.27
N GLY A 78 -4.13 -11.59 3.89
CA GLY A 78 -3.15 -10.85 3.14
C GLY A 78 -2.24 -11.74 2.32
N LEU A 79 -1.83 -12.87 2.88
CA LEU A 79 -0.97 -13.83 2.18
C LEU A 79 -1.66 -14.39 0.93
N GLU A 80 -2.93 -14.73 1.07
CA GLU A 80 -3.71 -15.24 -0.06
C GLU A 80 -3.90 -14.17 -1.14
N LEU A 81 -4.20 -12.95 -0.73
CA LEU A 81 -4.33 -11.84 -1.67
C LEU A 81 -3.03 -11.60 -2.44
N VAL A 82 -1.91 -11.54 -1.73
CA VAL A 82 -0.61 -11.33 -2.37
C VAL A 82 -0.29 -12.46 -3.35
N ALA A 83 -0.60 -13.70 -2.98
CA ALA A 83 -0.39 -14.83 -3.88
C ALA A 83 -1.20 -14.66 -5.18
N ARG A 84 -2.44 -14.21 -5.07
CA ARG A 84 -3.28 -13.94 -6.24
C ARG A 84 -2.72 -12.81 -7.09
N LEU A 85 -2.21 -11.76 -6.46
CA LEU A 85 -1.61 -10.64 -7.19
C LEU A 85 -0.37 -11.08 -7.97
N ARG A 86 0.45 -11.94 -7.38
CA ARG A 86 1.60 -12.47 -8.09
C ARG A 86 1.20 -13.38 -9.24
N ALA A 87 0.17 -14.19 -9.05
CA ALA A 87 -0.33 -15.06 -10.12
C ALA A 87 -0.85 -14.27 -11.33
N MET A 88 -1.39 -13.08 -11.10
CA MET A 88 -1.86 -12.22 -12.18
C MET A 88 -0.81 -11.22 -12.67
N ASN A 89 0.42 -11.32 -12.17
CA ASN A 89 1.54 -10.44 -12.52
C ASN A 89 1.24 -8.96 -12.28
N TYR A 90 0.66 -8.65 -11.12
CA TYR A 90 0.40 -7.26 -10.76
C TYR A 90 1.72 -6.48 -10.77
N PRO A 91 1.79 -5.36 -11.51
CA PRO A 91 3.07 -4.68 -11.73
C PRO A 91 3.44 -3.65 -10.66
N GLY A 92 2.51 -3.31 -9.76
CA GLY A 92 2.74 -2.27 -8.76
C GLY A 92 3.47 -2.77 -7.53
N ARG A 93 3.58 -1.89 -6.54
CA ARG A 93 4.24 -2.20 -5.27
C ARG A 93 3.25 -2.85 -4.31
N ILE A 94 3.72 -3.78 -3.51
CA ILE A 94 2.90 -4.48 -2.52
C ILE A 94 3.51 -4.26 -1.15
N ILE A 95 2.70 -3.75 -0.22
CA ILE A 95 3.08 -3.49 1.17
C ILE A 95 2.12 -4.28 2.06
N VAL A 96 2.66 -4.96 3.06
CA VAL A 96 1.86 -5.76 4.00
C VAL A 96 1.99 -5.16 5.40
N PHE A 97 0.85 -4.99 6.08
CA PHE A 97 0.81 -4.62 7.49
C PHE A 97 0.54 -5.88 8.31
N SER A 98 1.38 -6.15 9.30
CA SER A 98 1.24 -7.38 10.08
C SER A 98 1.56 -7.16 11.55
N SER A 99 0.70 -7.70 12.41
CA SER A 99 0.99 -7.81 13.85
C SER A 99 1.63 -9.16 14.17
N GLU A 100 1.72 -10.05 13.20
CA GLU A 100 2.32 -11.35 13.41
C GLU A 100 3.80 -11.28 13.03
N LEU A 101 4.66 -11.65 13.99
CA LEU A 101 6.11 -11.54 13.84
C LEU A 101 6.75 -12.91 13.61
N SER A 102 6.01 -13.90 13.11
CA SER A 102 6.56 -15.22 12.89
C SER A 102 7.49 -15.21 11.68
N GLU A 103 8.61 -15.91 11.80
CA GLU A 103 9.56 -16.05 10.70
C GLU A 103 8.94 -16.77 9.51
N GLU A 104 8.01 -17.68 9.78
CA GLU A 104 7.33 -18.42 8.72
C GLU A 104 6.47 -17.52 7.85
N VAL A 105 5.70 -16.63 8.47
CA VAL A 105 4.87 -15.68 7.73
C VAL A 105 5.74 -14.71 6.93
N ASP A 106 6.79 -14.19 7.56
CA ASP A 106 7.74 -13.32 6.88
C ASP A 106 8.36 -14.01 5.67
N ALA A 107 8.77 -15.27 5.83
CA ALA A 107 9.37 -16.03 4.75
C ALA A 107 8.41 -16.20 3.58
N HIS A 108 7.13 -16.46 3.86
CA HIS A 108 6.12 -16.58 2.81
C HIS A 108 5.99 -15.29 2.01
N TYR A 109 5.90 -14.15 2.69
CA TYR A 109 5.79 -12.86 2.01
C TYR A 109 7.05 -12.55 1.19
N ARG A 110 8.22 -12.89 1.72
CA ARG A 110 9.46 -12.68 0.98
C ARG A 110 9.53 -13.55 -0.27
N GLN A 111 9.06 -14.78 -0.21
CA GLN A 111 8.97 -15.65 -1.37
C GLN A 111 8.04 -15.06 -2.44
N LEU A 112 6.99 -14.36 -2.01
CA LEU A 112 6.07 -13.69 -2.91
C LEU A 112 6.59 -12.31 -3.34
N LYS A 113 7.78 -11.93 -2.89
CA LYS A 113 8.48 -10.72 -3.30
C LYS A 113 7.69 -9.44 -3.03
N VAL A 114 7.04 -9.37 -1.85
CA VAL A 114 6.44 -8.11 -1.42
C VAL A 114 7.52 -7.06 -1.24
N ASP A 115 7.18 -5.82 -1.48
CA ASP A 115 8.16 -4.74 -1.41
C ASP A 115 8.49 -4.37 0.03
N HIS A 116 7.48 -4.36 0.91
CA HIS A 116 7.69 -4.02 2.31
C HIS A 116 6.70 -4.76 3.20
N ILE A 117 7.16 -5.10 4.40
CA ILE A 117 6.31 -5.59 5.49
C ILE A 117 6.47 -4.60 6.63
N MET A 118 5.38 -4.00 7.08
CA MET A 118 5.40 -3.04 8.17
C MET A 118 4.72 -3.66 9.39
N PRO A 119 5.39 -3.63 10.55
CA PRO A 119 4.77 -4.15 11.77
C PRO A 119 3.65 -3.23 12.25
N LYS A 120 2.62 -3.82 12.84
CA LYS A 120 1.57 -3.06 13.50
C LYS A 120 1.96 -2.82 14.97
N PRO A 121 1.61 -1.68 15.52
CA PRO A 121 0.87 -0.57 14.92
C PRO A 121 1.72 0.20 13.91
N VAL A 122 1.10 0.61 12.81
CA VAL A 122 1.79 1.39 11.78
C VAL A 122 1.70 2.86 12.15
N PHE A 123 2.86 3.49 12.33
CA PHE A 123 2.91 4.90 12.70
C PHE A 123 2.89 5.78 11.44
N PRO A 124 2.13 6.87 11.45
CA PRO A 124 2.07 7.77 10.30
C PRO A 124 3.42 8.25 9.80
N THR A 125 4.36 8.55 10.71
CA THR A 125 5.71 8.96 10.33
C THR A 125 6.42 7.90 9.50
N ASP A 126 6.33 6.64 9.92
CA ASP A 126 6.99 5.54 9.20
C ASP A 126 6.35 5.30 7.84
N LEU A 127 5.02 5.38 7.79
CA LEU A 127 4.29 5.22 6.55
C LEU A 127 4.64 6.33 5.55
N ARG A 128 4.68 7.57 6.02
CA ARG A 128 5.04 8.70 5.18
C ARG A 128 6.48 8.61 4.69
N ALA A 129 7.39 8.17 5.55
CA ALA A 129 8.79 7.97 5.18
C ALA A 129 8.92 6.91 4.08
N LEU A 130 8.18 5.81 4.21
CA LEU A 130 8.18 4.77 3.18
C LEU A 130 7.65 5.31 1.87
N PHE A 131 6.51 6.01 1.89
CA PHE A 131 5.91 6.54 0.67
C PHE A 131 6.77 7.57 -0.02
N ALA A 132 7.61 8.27 0.70
CA ALA A 132 8.56 9.22 0.12
C ALA A 132 9.60 8.52 -0.76
N THR A 133 9.80 7.22 -0.60
CA THR A 133 10.77 6.44 -1.38
C THR A 133 10.15 5.73 -2.58
N LEU A 134 8.85 5.70 -2.71
CA LEU A 134 8.16 4.95 -3.78
C LEU A 134 8.02 5.73 -5.12
#